data_a5ab09d718b97fa3b807c0fa605238db
#
_entry.id   a5ab09d718b97fa3b807c0fa605238db
#
_cell.length_a   1.000
_cell.length_b   1.000
_cell.length_c   1.000
_cell.angle_alpha   90.00
_cell.angle_beta   90.00
_cell.angle_gamma   90.00
#
_symmetry.space_group_name_H-M   'P 1'
#
loop_
_entity.id
_entity.type
_entity.pdbx_description
1 polymer ?
#
loop_
_entity_poly.entity_id
_entity_poly.type
_entity_poly.pdbx_seq_one_letter_code
_entity_poly.pdbx_strand_id
1 'polypeptide(L)'
;MPYFDGYVFYLIPPSSFGVQAVTSSLLPLFEVLDKGLIRGILVVSSTGVFSESNEETVNNSTYVSGKTRRVERLLEIEDAWLSSPFQVTVARLGGIYGKGRIIGTSLLDRDESVPGTGKEYLNLIHGYDAAQALLRLKKSAFWGKKFVVTDGNPVQRKVYYNYLAEKLGHQRPVFSGEERNSYKCDSQNTWDKLRITPKFGDYRAGLRDLIG
;
A
#
# COMPACT_ATOMS: atom_id res chain seq x y z
N MET A 1 11.61 -30.47 17.68
CA MET A 1 11.07 -29.11 17.44
C MET A 1 10.20 -29.18 16.22
N PRO A 2 9.00 -28.58 16.20
CA PRO A 2 8.20 -28.53 14.98
C PRO A 2 8.99 -27.73 13.94
N TYR A 3 9.22 -28.30 12.77
CA TYR A 3 9.84 -27.61 11.63
C TYR A 3 8.86 -26.52 11.17
N PHE A 4 9.18 -25.28 11.46
CA PHE A 4 8.45 -24.13 10.94
C PHE A 4 9.01 -23.81 9.55
N ASP A 5 8.47 -24.46 8.54
CA ASP A 5 8.76 -24.20 7.14
C ASP A 5 7.74 -23.18 6.61
N GLY A 6 8.02 -21.92 6.76
CA GLY A 6 7.02 -20.88 6.62
C GLY A 6 7.46 -19.60 5.87
N TYR A 7 6.48 -18.76 5.60
CA TYR A 7 6.66 -17.41 5.06
C TYR A 7 6.42 -16.38 6.14
N VAL A 8 7.24 -15.31 6.15
CA VAL A 8 7.05 -14.16 7.02
C VAL A 8 6.38 -13.03 6.23
N PHE A 9 5.32 -12.46 6.79
CA PHE A 9 4.69 -11.24 6.28
C PHE A 9 5.08 -10.09 7.20
N TYR A 10 5.91 -9.18 6.70
CA TYR A 10 6.35 -8.00 7.43
C TYR A 10 5.37 -6.86 7.14
N LEU A 11 4.57 -6.49 8.15
CA LEU A 11 3.47 -5.52 8.05
C LEU A 11 3.69 -4.29 8.95
N ILE A 12 4.90 -4.11 9.51
CA ILE A 12 5.19 -3.03 10.46
C ILE A 12 5.32 -1.70 9.70
N PRO A 13 4.52 -0.70 10.03
CA PRO A 13 4.58 0.58 9.34
C PRO A 13 5.82 1.41 9.75
N PRO A 14 6.33 2.31 8.89
CA PRO A 14 7.49 3.15 9.19
C PRO A 14 7.36 3.98 10.46
N SER A 15 6.13 4.37 10.83
CA SER A 15 5.85 5.14 12.06
C SER A 15 6.20 4.40 13.35
N SER A 16 6.34 3.08 13.30
CA SER A 16 6.71 2.26 14.47
C SER A 16 8.17 2.41 14.91
N PHE A 17 9.04 2.98 14.06
CA PHE A 17 10.48 3.09 14.35
C PHE A 17 10.89 4.39 15.06
N GLY A 18 9.97 5.29 15.34
CA GLY A 18 10.28 6.56 16.03
C GLY A 18 11.36 7.38 15.30
N VAL A 19 12.40 7.84 16.01
CA VAL A 19 13.52 8.65 15.46
C VAL A 19 14.71 7.80 15.04
N GLN A 20 14.74 6.52 15.45
CA GLN A 20 15.87 5.62 15.17
C GLN A 20 15.97 5.27 13.68
N ALA A 21 17.18 4.95 13.23
CA ALA A 21 17.41 4.43 11.89
C ALA A 21 16.70 3.09 11.72
N VAL A 22 16.01 2.92 10.60
CA VAL A 22 15.26 1.71 10.28
C VAL A 22 16.18 0.47 10.31
N THR A 23 17.35 0.58 9.71
CA THR A 23 18.31 -0.53 9.60
C THR A 23 18.73 -1.07 10.97
N SER A 24 19.07 -0.19 11.93
CA SER A 24 19.45 -0.61 13.28
C SER A 24 18.30 -1.30 14.04
N SER A 25 17.07 -0.91 13.72
CA SER A 25 15.87 -1.54 14.32
C SER A 25 15.54 -2.91 13.70
N LEU A 26 15.95 -3.16 12.45
CA LEU A 26 15.71 -4.45 11.78
C LEU A 26 16.80 -5.48 12.04
N LEU A 27 18.04 -5.07 12.33
CA LEU A 27 19.16 -5.99 12.58
C LEU A 27 18.84 -7.06 13.63
N PRO A 28 18.31 -6.74 14.83
CA PRO A 28 17.98 -7.77 15.81
C PRO A 28 16.91 -8.76 15.32
N LEU A 29 15.99 -8.31 14.46
CA LEU A 29 15.01 -9.19 13.84
C LEU A 29 15.68 -10.17 12.87
N PHE A 30 16.65 -9.71 12.07
CA PHE A 30 17.39 -10.59 11.16
C PHE A 30 18.20 -11.66 11.90
N GLU A 31 18.70 -11.35 13.10
CA GLU A 31 19.46 -12.29 13.93
C GLU A 31 18.60 -13.43 14.50
N VAL A 32 17.34 -13.12 14.87
CA VAL A 32 16.44 -14.13 15.44
C VAL A 32 15.70 -14.95 14.38
N LEU A 33 15.66 -14.49 13.14
CA LEU A 33 15.03 -15.23 12.05
C LEU A 33 15.98 -16.33 11.53
N ASP A 34 15.53 -17.58 11.61
CA ASP A 34 16.31 -18.73 11.11
C ASP A 34 16.10 -18.91 9.61
N LYS A 35 17.18 -18.75 8.84
CA LYS A 35 17.18 -18.89 7.38
C LYS A 35 16.82 -20.30 6.92
N GLY A 36 17.08 -21.32 7.74
CA GLY A 36 16.76 -22.71 7.41
C GLY A 36 15.25 -23.00 7.50
N LEU A 37 14.51 -22.18 8.23
CA LEU A 37 13.08 -22.34 8.47
C LEU A 37 12.21 -21.39 7.66
N ILE A 38 12.80 -20.32 7.09
CA ILE A 38 12.06 -19.29 6.35
C ILE A 38 12.28 -19.46 4.86
N ARG A 39 11.19 -19.79 4.15
CA ARG A 39 11.19 -19.91 2.68
C ARG A 39 11.27 -18.57 1.98
N GLY A 40 10.67 -17.53 2.56
CA GLY A 40 10.67 -16.20 1.99
C GLY A 40 9.94 -15.19 2.87
N ILE A 41 10.23 -13.92 2.61
CA ILE A 41 9.67 -12.79 3.35
C ILE A 41 8.93 -11.88 2.38
N LEU A 42 7.71 -11.52 2.73
CA LEU A 42 6.90 -10.57 2.02
C LEU A 42 6.81 -9.27 2.82
N VAL A 43 7.43 -8.23 2.30
CA VAL A 43 7.44 -6.90 2.91
C VAL A 43 6.31 -6.08 2.33
N VAL A 44 5.39 -5.64 3.19
CA VAL A 44 4.34 -4.70 2.80
C VAL A 44 4.87 -3.28 2.95
N SER A 45 4.96 -2.60 1.81
CA SER A 45 5.29 -1.20 1.65
C SER A 45 4.06 -0.42 1.16
N SER A 46 4.23 0.80 0.73
CA SER A 46 3.14 1.68 0.30
C SER A 46 3.43 2.32 -1.06
N THR A 47 2.40 2.51 -1.87
CA THR A 47 2.48 3.40 -3.05
C THR A 47 2.84 4.83 -2.68
N GLY A 48 2.79 5.20 -1.39
CA GLY A 48 3.27 6.48 -0.88
C GLY A 48 4.73 6.79 -1.22
N VAL A 49 5.55 5.80 -1.61
CA VAL A 49 6.91 6.02 -2.13
C VAL A 49 6.92 6.89 -3.40
N PHE A 50 5.83 6.91 -4.16
CA PHE A 50 5.68 7.69 -5.38
C PHE A 50 5.15 9.12 -5.13
N SER A 51 4.89 9.51 -3.87
CA SER A 51 4.31 10.83 -3.56
C SER A 51 5.16 12.02 -4.01
N GLU A 52 6.40 11.79 -4.39
CA GLU A 52 7.34 12.80 -4.89
C GLU A 52 7.75 12.56 -6.35
N SER A 53 7.10 11.60 -7.02
CA SER A 53 7.32 11.36 -8.45
C SER A 53 6.77 12.52 -9.28
N ASN A 54 7.49 12.87 -10.32
CA ASN A 54 7.00 13.82 -11.34
C ASN A 54 6.20 13.12 -12.43
N GLU A 55 6.08 11.79 -12.37
CA GLU A 55 5.32 11.01 -13.35
C GLU A 55 3.83 10.99 -13.00
N GLU A 56 2.98 11.26 -13.97
CA GLU A 56 1.53 11.17 -13.80
C GLU A 56 1.09 9.72 -13.56
N THR A 57 1.74 8.76 -14.21
CA THR A 57 1.45 7.32 -14.05
C THR A 57 2.70 6.59 -13.60
N VAL A 58 2.58 5.83 -12.51
CA VAL A 58 3.67 5.08 -11.87
C VAL A 58 3.36 3.59 -11.83
N ASN A 59 4.40 2.76 -11.92
CA ASN A 59 4.29 1.31 -11.93
C ASN A 59 5.50 0.64 -11.23
N ASN A 60 5.65 -0.69 -11.41
CA ASN A 60 6.73 -1.46 -10.81
C ASN A 60 8.15 -0.98 -11.19
N SER A 61 8.29 -0.34 -12.35
CA SER A 61 9.58 0.10 -12.93
C SER A 61 9.87 1.58 -12.67
N THR A 62 8.90 2.34 -12.15
CA THR A 62 9.09 3.76 -11.88
C THR A 62 10.16 3.96 -10.81
N TYR A 63 11.15 4.78 -11.15
CA TYR A 63 12.19 5.18 -10.21
C TYR A 63 11.61 6.04 -9.09
N VAL A 64 12.09 5.81 -7.87
CA VAL A 64 11.71 6.59 -6.69
C VAL A 64 12.95 7.11 -6.00
N SER A 65 12.93 8.39 -5.61
CA SER A 65 13.94 9.02 -4.77
C SER A 65 13.26 9.61 -3.53
N GLY A 66 13.82 9.35 -2.35
CA GLY A 66 13.33 9.96 -1.11
C GLY A 66 13.75 11.43 -1.06
N LYS A 67 12.77 12.33 -0.91
CA LYS A 67 13.01 13.75 -0.59
C LYS A 67 12.39 14.12 0.75
N THR A 68 11.30 13.43 1.13
CA THR A 68 10.69 13.59 2.44
C THR A 68 11.06 12.41 3.33
N ARG A 69 11.17 12.67 4.63
CA ARG A 69 11.50 11.66 5.65
C ARG A 69 10.56 10.43 5.60
N ARG A 70 9.31 10.63 5.19
CA ARG A 70 8.36 9.53 5.06
C ARG A 70 8.74 8.59 3.92
N VAL A 71 9.08 9.14 2.76
CA VAL A 71 9.47 8.34 1.58
C VAL A 71 10.82 7.69 1.83
N GLU A 72 11.80 8.43 2.37
CA GLU A 72 13.10 7.89 2.77
C GLU A 72 12.95 6.65 3.63
N ARG A 73 12.13 6.71 4.69
CA ARG A 73 11.91 5.57 5.59
C ARG A 73 11.26 4.37 4.93
N LEU A 74 10.31 4.60 4.02
CA LEU A 74 9.74 3.49 3.25
C LEU A 74 10.80 2.79 2.40
N LEU A 75 11.65 3.58 1.73
CA LEU A 75 12.75 3.05 0.91
C LEU A 75 13.82 2.37 1.75
N GLU A 76 14.20 2.93 2.90
CA GLU A 76 15.13 2.30 3.86
C GLU A 76 14.63 0.91 4.31
N ILE A 77 13.33 0.77 4.60
CA ILE A 77 12.73 -0.53 4.95
C ILE A 77 12.83 -1.51 3.77
N GLU A 78 12.41 -1.07 2.58
CA GLU A 78 12.47 -1.90 1.38
C GLU A 78 13.91 -2.39 1.11
N ASP A 79 14.88 -1.47 1.16
CA ASP A 79 16.28 -1.76 0.83
C ASP A 79 16.96 -2.59 1.92
N ALA A 80 16.68 -2.35 3.20
CA ALA A 80 17.18 -3.16 4.30
C ALA A 80 16.72 -4.63 4.18
N TRP A 81 15.44 -4.84 3.86
CA TRP A 81 14.94 -6.20 3.63
C TRP A 81 15.50 -6.84 2.37
N LEU A 82 15.55 -6.11 1.25
CA LEU A 82 16.09 -6.64 -0.01
C LEU A 82 17.60 -6.96 0.05
N SER A 83 18.34 -6.24 0.90
CA SER A 83 19.75 -6.48 1.17
C SER A 83 19.98 -7.53 2.26
N SER A 84 18.94 -8.01 2.92
CA SER A 84 19.03 -9.05 3.94
C SER A 84 19.37 -10.40 3.32
N PRO A 85 19.83 -11.37 4.13
CA PRO A 85 20.16 -12.71 3.64
C PRO A 85 18.94 -13.57 3.29
N PHE A 86 17.73 -13.02 3.32
CA PHE A 86 16.49 -13.74 3.06
C PHE A 86 16.00 -13.55 1.62
N GLN A 87 15.13 -14.45 1.19
CA GLN A 87 14.40 -14.31 -0.08
C GLN A 87 13.22 -13.35 0.12
N VAL A 88 13.28 -12.16 -0.44
CA VAL A 88 12.35 -11.07 -0.17
C VAL A 88 11.58 -10.64 -1.41
N THR A 89 10.29 -10.38 -1.25
CA THR A 89 9.44 -9.68 -2.23
C THR A 89 8.81 -8.48 -1.55
N VAL A 90 8.78 -7.33 -2.22
CA VAL A 90 8.15 -6.10 -1.71
C VAL A 90 6.83 -5.87 -2.42
N ALA A 91 5.75 -5.64 -1.64
CA ALA A 91 4.45 -5.25 -2.13
C ALA A 91 4.13 -3.80 -1.72
N ARG A 92 4.13 -2.87 -2.67
CA ARG A 92 3.73 -1.47 -2.49
C ARG A 92 2.22 -1.38 -2.64
N LEU A 93 1.50 -1.45 -1.52
CA LEU A 93 0.04 -1.42 -1.52
C LEU A 93 -0.49 0.01 -1.65
N GLY A 94 -1.60 0.15 -2.36
CA GLY A 94 -2.44 1.35 -2.35
C GLY A 94 -3.09 1.60 -1.01
N GLY A 95 -3.98 2.59 -0.94
CA GLY A 95 -4.80 2.84 0.22
C GLY A 95 -5.72 1.65 0.50
N ILE A 96 -5.46 0.93 1.59
CA ILE A 96 -6.21 -0.27 1.96
C ILE A 96 -7.52 0.13 2.61
N TYR A 97 -8.62 -0.41 2.13
CA TYR A 97 -9.94 -0.28 2.74
C TYR A 97 -10.63 -1.65 2.84
N GLY A 98 -11.64 -1.77 3.73
CA GLY A 98 -12.35 -3.02 3.97
C GLY A 98 -13.14 -2.96 5.27
N LYS A 99 -13.58 -4.12 5.77
CA LYS A 99 -14.37 -4.20 7.01
C LYS A 99 -13.65 -3.51 8.17
N GLY A 100 -14.35 -2.58 8.82
CA GLY A 100 -13.82 -1.79 9.93
C GLY A 100 -12.84 -0.68 9.55
N ARG A 101 -12.57 -0.47 8.26
CA ARG A 101 -11.69 0.59 7.78
C ARG A 101 -12.14 1.11 6.41
N ILE A 102 -12.85 2.21 6.39
CA ILE A 102 -13.18 2.94 5.17
C ILE A 102 -12.39 4.25 5.18
N ILE A 103 -11.63 4.52 4.11
CA ILE A 103 -10.79 5.71 4.01
C ILE A 103 -11.67 6.94 3.96
N GLY A 104 -11.44 7.89 4.89
CA GLY A 104 -12.10 9.20 4.90
C GLY A 104 -13.36 9.29 5.75
N THR A 105 -13.90 8.21 6.30
CA THR A 105 -15.08 8.29 7.18
C THR A 105 -14.85 9.24 8.35
N SER A 106 -13.72 9.15 9.02
CA SER A 106 -13.43 10.00 10.18
C SER A 106 -13.39 11.50 9.86
N LEU A 107 -13.07 11.90 8.63
CA LEU A 107 -13.13 13.30 8.20
C LEU A 107 -14.57 13.74 7.99
N LEU A 108 -15.39 12.88 7.38
CA LEU A 108 -16.82 13.14 7.17
C LEU A 108 -17.58 13.18 8.49
N ASP A 109 -17.31 12.23 9.39
CA ASP A 109 -17.97 12.14 10.70
C ASP A 109 -17.69 13.38 11.58
N ARG A 110 -16.54 14.04 11.40
CA ARG A 110 -16.15 15.24 12.13
C ARG A 110 -16.40 16.54 11.38
N ASP A 111 -16.99 16.45 10.19
CA ASP A 111 -17.21 17.60 9.29
C ASP A 111 -15.91 18.39 9.02
N GLU A 112 -14.80 17.68 8.92
CA GLU A 112 -13.49 18.27 8.64
C GLU A 112 -13.26 18.39 7.14
N SER A 113 -12.55 19.45 6.73
CA SER A 113 -12.16 19.61 5.33
C SER A 113 -11.22 18.49 4.89
N VAL A 114 -11.44 17.98 3.69
CA VAL A 114 -10.56 16.97 3.09
C VAL A 114 -9.27 17.67 2.58
N PRO A 115 -8.08 17.23 2.99
CA PRO A 115 -6.84 17.80 2.49
C PRO A 115 -6.69 17.67 0.98
N GLY A 116 -6.28 18.74 0.29
CA GLY A 116 -6.06 18.80 -1.15
C GLY A 116 -7.08 19.63 -1.90
N THR A 117 -7.00 19.61 -3.24
CA THR A 117 -7.92 20.31 -4.14
C THR A 117 -9.11 19.44 -4.56
N GLY A 118 -9.05 18.15 -4.28
CA GLY A 118 -10.00 17.15 -4.75
C GLY A 118 -9.69 16.59 -6.15
N LYS A 119 -8.71 17.15 -6.87
CA LYS A 119 -8.28 16.70 -8.19
C LYS A 119 -7.26 15.57 -8.12
N GLU A 120 -6.57 15.42 -6.98
CA GLU A 120 -5.57 14.39 -6.74
C GLU A 120 -6.19 12.99 -6.81
N TYR A 121 -5.38 12.02 -7.21
CA TYR A 121 -5.83 10.63 -7.30
C TYR A 121 -5.62 9.86 -5.99
N LEU A 122 -6.58 9.02 -5.67
CA LEU A 122 -6.46 7.92 -4.71
C LEU A 122 -6.20 6.64 -5.49
N ASN A 123 -5.22 5.89 -5.04
CA ASN A 123 -4.90 4.57 -5.52
C ASN A 123 -5.30 3.59 -4.42
N LEU A 124 -6.36 2.84 -4.63
CA LEU A 124 -7.02 2.05 -3.59
C LEU A 124 -6.81 0.55 -3.80
N ILE A 125 -7.04 -0.22 -2.75
CA ILE A 125 -7.11 -1.69 -2.80
C ILE A 125 -8.04 -2.19 -1.69
N HIS A 126 -8.95 -3.08 -2.02
CA HIS A 126 -9.73 -3.76 -0.99
C HIS A 126 -8.87 -4.76 -0.21
N GLY A 127 -9.04 -4.83 1.12
CA GLY A 127 -8.23 -5.70 1.99
C GLY A 127 -8.24 -7.18 1.58
N TYR A 128 -9.37 -7.68 1.06
CA TYR A 128 -9.45 -9.02 0.50
C TYR A 128 -8.49 -9.22 -0.69
N ASP A 129 -8.50 -8.30 -1.66
CA ASP A 129 -7.65 -8.40 -2.85
C ASP A 129 -6.18 -8.18 -2.52
N ALA A 130 -5.88 -7.28 -1.56
CA ALA A 130 -4.54 -7.14 -1.01
C ALA A 130 -4.03 -8.47 -0.44
N ALA A 131 -4.83 -9.16 0.38
CA ALA A 131 -4.46 -10.46 0.94
C ALA A 131 -4.26 -11.52 -0.14
N GLN A 132 -5.13 -11.58 -1.16
CA GLN A 132 -4.96 -12.51 -2.29
C GLN A 132 -3.67 -12.23 -3.08
N ALA A 133 -3.35 -10.97 -3.34
CA ALA A 133 -2.10 -10.59 -3.99
C ALA A 133 -0.88 -11.02 -3.15
N LEU A 134 -0.89 -10.73 -1.84
CA LEU A 134 0.20 -11.10 -0.94
C LEU A 134 0.43 -12.61 -0.91
N LEU A 135 -0.64 -13.40 -0.84
CA LEU A 135 -0.55 -14.87 -0.89
C LEU A 135 0.04 -15.40 -2.21
N ARG A 136 -0.13 -14.70 -3.31
CA ARG A 136 0.47 -15.07 -4.61
C ARG A 136 1.92 -14.59 -4.75
N LEU A 137 2.24 -13.41 -4.21
CA LEU A 137 3.56 -12.82 -4.27
C LEU A 137 4.64 -13.58 -3.48
N LYS A 138 4.28 -14.48 -2.57
CA LYS A 138 5.22 -15.33 -1.83
C LYS A 138 5.97 -16.37 -2.68
N LYS A 139 5.65 -16.51 -3.99
CA LYS A 139 6.31 -17.47 -4.87
C LYS A 139 7.74 -17.07 -5.19
N SER A 140 8.64 -18.05 -5.32
CA SER A 140 10.06 -17.85 -5.62
C SER A 140 10.33 -17.04 -6.89
N ALA A 141 9.47 -17.11 -7.90
CA ALA A 141 9.58 -16.32 -9.12
C ALA A 141 9.55 -14.79 -8.91
N PHE A 142 9.15 -14.34 -7.75
CA PHE A 142 9.00 -12.91 -7.42
C PHE A 142 10.04 -12.36 -6.45
N TRP A 143 10.95 -13.21 -5.95
CA TRP A 143 12.00 -12.77 -5.03
C TRP A 143 12.92 -11.70 -5.66
N GLY A 144 13.37 -10.78 -4.85
CA GLY A 144 14.18 -9.63 -5.26
C GLY A 144 13.41 -8.55 -6.02
N LYS A 145 12.07 -8.65 -6.12
CA LYS A 145 11.25 -7.73 -6.92
C LYS A 145 10.30 -6.89 -6.06
N LYS A 146 9.95 -5.72 -6.59
CA LYS A 146 8.96 -4.79 -6.02
C LYS A 146 7.72 -4.77 -6.91
N PHE A 147 6.52 -4.81 -6.28
CA PHE A 147 5.25 -4.85 -6.98
C PHE A 147 4.31 -3.75 -6.48
N VAL A 148 3.73 -2.99 -7.40
CA VAL A 148 2.61 -2.08 -7.11
C VAL A 148 1.32 -2.88 -7.11
N VAL A 149 0.54 -2.76 -6.04
CA VAL A 149 -0.71 -3.51 -5.83
C VAL A 149 -1.83 -2.56 -5.47
N THR A 150 -2.67 -2.24 -6.45
CA THR A 150 -3.88 -1.42 -6.32
C THR A 150 -5.02 -2.13 -7.05
N ASP A 151 -6.25 -1.62 -6.95
CA ASP A 151 -7.38 -2.13 -7.76
C ASP A 151 -7.24 -1.85 -9.26
N GLY A 152 -6.24 -1.03 -9.66
CA GLY A 152 -5.99 -0.64 -11.04
C GLY A 152 -6.88 0.51 -11.55
N ASN A 153 -7.74 1.06 -10.70
CA ASN A 153 -8.69 2.12 -11.06
C ASN A 153 -8.50 3.37 -10.18
N PRO A 154 -7.45 4.18 -10.43
CA PRO A 154 -7.22 5.42 -9.72
C PRO A 154 -8.44 6.35 -9.82
N VAL A 155 -8.86 6.91 -8.69
CA VAL A 155 -10.04 7.77 -8.60
C VAL A 155 -9.69 9.14 -8.05
N GLN A 156 -10.23 10.23 -8.61
CA GLN A 156 -10.07 11.56 -8.02
C GLN A 156 -10.67 11.62 -6.62
N ARG A 157 -9.97 12.30 -5.70
CA ARG A 157 -10.42 12.45 -4.30
C ARG A 157 -11.84 13.00 -4.21
N LYS A 158 -12.18 14.03 -5.00
CA LYS A 158 -13.50 14.62 -5.02
C LYS A 158 -14.60 13.61 -5.41
N VAL A 159 -14.31 12.77 -6.40
CA VAL A 159 -15.26 11.74 -6.86
C VAL A 159 -15.48 10.67 -5.77
N TYR A 160 -14.39 10.20 -5.16
CA TYR A 160 -14.44 9.23 -4.09
C TYR A 160 -15.18 9.75 -2.85
N TYR A 161 -14.79 10.93 -2.35
CA TYR A 161 -15.37 11.49 -1.13
C TYR A 161 -16.83 11.92 -1.29
N ASN A 162 -17.22 12.42 -2.46
CA ASN A 162 -18.63 12.71 -2.75
C ASN A 162 -19.48 11.44 -2.75
N TYR A 163 -18.98 10.36 -3.36
CA TYR A 163 -19.65 9.06 -3.34
C TYR A 163 -19.77 8.51 -1.91
N LEU A 164 -18.70 8.59 -1.12
CA LEU A 164 -18.67 8.13 0.26
C LEU A 164 -19.66 8.92 1.13
N ALA A 165 -19.65 10.24 1.02
CA ALA A 165 -20.58 11.12 1.74
C ALA A 165 -22.04 10.78 1.41
N GLU A 166 -22.38 10.60 0.13
CA GLU A 166 -23.71 10.19 -0.31
C GLU A 166 -24.14 8.86 0.32
N LYS A 167 -23.24 7.86 0.33
CA LYS A 167 -23.54 6.53 0.87
C LYS A 167 -23.67 6.49 2.39
N LEU A 168 -23.02 7.40 3.09
CA LEU A 168 -23.09 7.51 4.55
C LEU A 168 -24.11 8.55 5.04
N GLY A 169 -24.81 9.26 4.13
CA GLY A 169 -25.78 10.29 4.50
C GLY A 169 -25.17 11.59 5.00
N HIS A 170 -23.88 11.85 4.68
CA HIS A 170 -23.19 13.09 4.99
C HIS A 170 -23.35 14.14 3.88
N GLN A 171 -23.11 15.40 4.22
CA GLN A 171 -22.97 16.45 3.22
C GLN A 171 -21.71 16.26 2.40
N ARG A 172 -21.68 16.83 1.20
CA ARG A 172 -20.48 16.82 0.35
C ARG A 172 -19.35 17.58 1.05
N PRO A 173 -18.16 16.98 1.19
CA PRO A 173 -17.08 17.62 1.92
C PRO A 173 -16.48 18.79 1.16
N VAL A 174 -15.97 19.75 1.92
CA VAL A 174 -15.13 20.83 1.44
C VAL A 174 -13.68 20.36 1.36
N PHE A 175 -12.93 20.85 0.38
CA PHE A 175 -11.50 20.56 0.22
C PHE A 175 -10.67 21.77 0.69
N SER A 176 -9.50 21.51 1.30
CA SER A 176 -8.65 22.57 1.86
C SER A 176 -8.06 23.54 0.80
N GLY A 177 -8.04 23.11 -0.46
CA GLY A 177 -7.50 23.89 -1.58
C GLY A 177 -5.98 23.80 -1.73
N GLU A 178 -5.26 23.15 -0.82
CA GLU A 178 -3.81 22.97 -0.92
C GLU A 178 -3.46 22.05 -2.09
N GLU A 179 -2.54 22.49 -2.94
CA GLU A 179 -2.01 21.64 -3.99
C GLU A 179 -1.15 20.51 -3.39
N ARG A 180 -1.38 19.29 -3.87
CA ARG A 180 -0.64 18.12 -3.45
C ARG A 180 -0.20 17.32 -4.67
N ASN A 181 0.97 16.72 -4.58
CA ASN A 181 1.43 15.84 -5.64
C ASN A 181 0.45 14.67 -5.85
N SER A 182 0.24 14.31 -7.10
CA SER A 182 -0.77 13.33 -7.50
C SER A 182 -0.23 12.42 -8.59
N TYR A 183 -0.52 11.13 -8.48
CA TYR A 183 -0.09 10.10 -9.42
C TYR A 183 -1.16 9.01 -9.51
N LYS A 184 -1.16 8.31 -10.65
CA LYS A 184 -1.98 7.13 -10.90
C LYS A 184 -1.10 5.89 -10.83
N CYS A 185 -1.48 4.89 -10.06
CA CYS A 185 -0.78 3.60 -10.05
C CYS A 185 -1.31 2.68 -11.15
N ASP A 186 -0.42 2.26 -12.04
CA ASP A 186 -0.67 1.14 -12.95
C ASP A 186 -0.18 -0.16 -12.30
N SER A 187 -1.12 -1.01 -11.92
CA SER A 187 -0.86 -2.33 -11.35
C SER A 187 -1.20 -3.49 -12.28
N GLN A 188 -1.57 -3.22 -13.55
CA GLN A 188 -2.00 -4.26 -14.49
C GLN A 188 -0.94 -5.35 -14.66
N ASN A 189 0.32 -4.97 -14.86
CA ASN A 189 1.44 -5.93 -14.96
C ASN A 189 1.57 -6.82 -13.71
N THR A 190 1.22 -6.32 -12.53
CA THR A 190 1.21 -7.13 -11.29
C THR A 190 0.12 -8.19 -11.36
N TRP A 191 -1.11 -7.81 -11.67
CA TRP A 191 -2.23 -8.75 -11.74
C TRP A 191 -2.01 -9.82 -12.81
N ASP A 192 -1.49 -9.45 -13.97
CA ASP A 192 -1.14 -10.39 -15.06
C ASP A 192 -0.13 -11.44 -14.58
N LYS A 193 0.94 -11.01 -13.88
CA LYS A 193 1.95 -11.92 -13.31
C LYS A 193 1.38 -12.82 -12.23
N LEU A 194 0.47 -12.33 -11.43
CA LEU A 194 -0.20 -13.10 -10.38
C LEU A 194 -1.24 -14.08 -10.94
N ARG A 195 -1.71 -13.86 -12.17
CA ARG A 195 -2.76 -14.64 -12.85
C ARG A 195 -4.04 -14.72 -12.02
N ILE A 196 -4.43 -13.59 -11.46
CA ILE A 196 -5.70 -13.38 -10.74
C ILE A 196 -6.27 -12.01 -11.10
N THR A 197 -7.59 -11.89 -10.98
CA THR A 197 -8.30 -10.62 -11.12
C THR A 197 -8.80 -10.18 -9.75
N PRO A 198 -8.68 -8.89 -9.39
CA PRO A 198 -9.27 -8.37 -8.18
C PRO A 198 -10.78 -8.65 -8.12
N LYS A 199 -11.27 -9.12 -6.99
CA LYS A 199 -12.71 -9.29 -6.74
C LYS A 199 -13.42 -7.93 -6.72
N PHE A 200 -12.77 -6.93 -6.12
CA PHE A 200 -13.26 -5.57 -6.02
C PHE A 200 -12.43 -4.67 -6.95
N GLY A 201 -12.74 -4.71 -8.24
CA GLY A 201 -11.99 -3.99 -9.27
C GLY A 201 -12.10 -2.46 -9.18
N ASP A 202 -13.02 -1.93 -8.37
CA ASP A 202 -13.07 -0.52 -8.02
C ASP A 202 -13.62 -0.29 -6.59
N TYR A 203 -13.42 0.92 -6.09
CA TYR A 203 -13.87 1.28 -4.74
C TYR A 203 -15.40 1.20 -4.56
N ARG A 204 -16.21 1.40 -5.63
CA ARG A 204 -17.68 1.33 -5.54
C ARG A 204 -18.14 -0.09 -5.26
N ALA A 205 -17.53 -1.06 -5.94
CA ALA A 205 -17.81 -2.47 -5.69
C ALA A 205 -17.47 -2.85 -4.24
N GLY A 206 -16.30 -2.44 -3.76
CA GLY A 206 -15.87 -2.70 -2.39
C GLY A 206 -16.72 -1.98 -1.34
N LEU A 207 -17.08 -0.71 -1.55
CA LEU A 207 -17.91 0.03 -0.60
C LEU A 207 -19.34 -0.50 -0.54
N ARG A 208 -19.93 -0.95 -1.66
CA ARG A 208 -21.25 -1.63 -1.63
C ARG A 208 -21.24 -2.89 -0.78
N ASP A 209 -20.15 -3.64 -0.79
CA ASP A 209 -20.01 -4.84 0.06
C ASP A 209 -19.89 -4.51 1.55
N LEU A 210 -19.46 -3.29 1.89
CA LEU A 210 -19.18 -2.86 3.27
C LEU A 210 -20.32 -2.05 3.92
N ILE A 211 -21.04 -1.28 3.12
CA ILE A 211 -22.03 -0.31 3.61
C ILE A 211 -23.46 -0.78 3.31
N GLY A 212 -23.62 -1.74 2.39
CA GLY A 212 -24.92 -2.30 2.00
C GLY A 212 -25.51 -1.55 0.84
#